data_9d00d85e8cc364cc6b86c8a4bb88e130
#
_entry.id   9d00d85e8cc364cc6b86c8a4bb88e130
#
_cell.length_a   1.000
_cell.length_b   1.000
_cell.length_c   1.000
_cell.angle_alpha   90.00
_cell.angle_beta   90.00
_cell.angle_gamma   90.00
#
_symmetry.space_group_name_H-M   'P 1'
#
loop_
_entity.id
_entity.type
_entity.pdbx_description
1 polymer ?
#
loop_
_entity_poly.entity_id
_entity_poly.type
_entity_poly.pdbx_seq_one_letter_code
_entity_poly.pdbx_strand_id
1 'polypeptide(L)'
;DPGIFKAYFLAGGPGSGKSFVTSSAFAGLGLKLINSDDVLTRYLNKEGLSLKMPEKEKEKRDELRLKAKITTQNRLDLYIQGRLGCIMDGTARDYGKISTQQRLFKFLGYQTIMMFINTSLDVALERNEKRARSVPENIVKTNWNKVQSNMGKFQSLFQAKNFFIIDNSNSEKELVTVTLNRCASIVRKTMNQPHGFAAQQWIKRQLRIKQR
;
A
#
# COMPACT_ATOMS: atom_id res chain seq x y z
N ASP A 1 -12.28 -13.70 -11.46
CA ASP A 1 -11.98 -12.53 -10.61
C ASP A 1 -10.91 -11.69 -11.29
N PRO A 2 -11.22 -10.45 -11.73
CA PRO A 2 -10.25 -9.57 -12.41
C PRO A 2 -9.12 -9.11 -11.47
N GLY A 3 -9.29 -9.26 -10.16
CA GLY A 3 -8.30 -8.87 -9.15
C GLY A 3 -7.12 -9.82 -9.02
N ILE A 4 -7.22 -11.08 -9.44
CA ILE A 4 -6.08 -12.00 -9.37
C ILE A 4 -4.92 -11.51 -10.23
N PHE A 5 -3.69 -11.78 -9.79
CA PHE A 5 -2.47 -11.30 -10.44
C PHE A 5 -2.35 -9.75 -10.57
N LYS A 6 -3.05 -9.00 -9.72
CA LYS A 6 -2.88 -7.54 -9.60
C LYS A 6 -2.22 -7.21 -8.26
N ALA A 7 -1.16 -6.40 -8.29
CA ALA A 7 -0.49 -5.93 -7.08
C ALA A 7 -0.32 -4.41 -7.15
N TYR A 8 -1.06 -3.71 -6.29
CA TYR A 8 -1.00 -2.26 -6.15
C TYR A 8 -0.04 -1.89 -5.02
N PHE A 9 0.94 -1.09 -5.31
CA PHE A 9 1.87 -0.53 -4.34
C PHE A 9 1.48 0.92 -4.08
N LEU A 10 1.22 1.24 -2.83
CA LEU A 10 0.95 2.62 -2.41
C LEU A 10 2.22 3.24 -1.85
N ALA A 11 2.59 4.39 -2.37
CA ALA A 11 3.69 5.20 -1.86
C ALA A 11 3.17 6.53 -1.33
N GLY A 12 3.79 7.04 -0.29
CA GLY A 12 3.44 8.32 0.34
C GLY A 12 3.80 8.32 1.82
N GLY A 13 4.26 9.44 2.34
CA GLY A 13 4.65 9.61 3.74
C GLY A 13 3.46 9.57 4.73
N PRO A 14 3.73 9.68 6.04
CA PRO A 14 2.69 9.95 7.02
C PRO A 14 1.92 11.22 6.63
N GLY A 15 0.60 11.24 6.79
CA GLY A 15 -0.23 12.38 6.41
C GLY A 15 -0.58 12.50 4.91
N SER A 16 -0.01 11.67 4.02
CA SER A 16 -0.28 11.78 2.57
C SER A 16 -1.70 11.35 2.14
N GLY A 17 -2.47 10.69 3.00
CA GLY A 17 -3.84 10.27 2.68
C GLY A 17 -3.98 8.90 2.01
N LYS A 18 -2.95 8.03 2.05
CA LYS A 18 -3.03 6.68 1.48
C LYS A 18 -4.23 5.88 1.95
N SER A 19 -4.51 5.87 3.26
CA SER A 19 -5.65 5.12 3.82
C SER A 19 -6.98 5.59 3.25
N PHE A 20 -7.13 6.90 3.01
CA PHE A 20 -8.30 7.48 2.38
C PHE A 20 -8.47 7.00 0.92
N VAL A 21 -7.38 7.02 0.14
CA VAL A 21 -7.38 6.47 -1.22
C VAL A 21 -7.71 4.98 -1.20
N THR A 22 -7.12 4.22 -0.27
CA THR A 22 -7.33 2.77 -0.16
C THR A 22 -8.80 2.46 0.12
N SER A 23 -9.40 3.12 1.11
CA SER A 23 -10.79 2.87 1.49
C SER A 23 -11.80 3.25 0.40
N SER A 24 -11.49 4.23 -0.43
CA SER A 24 -12.40 4.75 -1.44
C SER A 24 -12.19 4.11 -2.82
N ALA A 25 -10.95 4.11 -3.33
CA ALA A 25 -10.67 3.67 -4.71
C ALA A 25 -10.64 2.14 -4.88
N PHE A 26 -10.41 1.40 -3.80
CA PHE A 26 -10.32 -0.08 -3.83
C PHE A 26 -11.52 -0.77 -3.15
N ALA A 27 -12.52 -0.01 -2.69
CA ALA A 27 -13.70 -0.58 -2.06
C ALA A 27 -14.41 -1.60 -2.96
N GLY A 28 -14.80 -2.75 -2.41
CA GLY A 28 -15.57 -3.77 -3.12
C GLY A 28 -14.80 -4.60 -4.15
N LEU A 29 -13.51 -4.34 -4.40
CA LEU A 29 -12.73 -5.03 -5.43
C LEU A 29 -12.14 -6.39 -4.99
N GLY A 30 -12.35 -6.80 -3.74
CA GLY A 30 -11.86 -8.09 -3.23
C GLY A 30 -10.34 -8.19 -3.04
N LEU A 31 -9.59 -7.10 -3.28
CA LEU A 31 -8.14 -7.03 -3.10
C LEU A 31 -7.75 -7.15 -1.63
N LYS A 32 -6.63 -7.82 -1.36
CA LYS A 32 -6.14 -8.09 -0.01
C LYS A 32 -5.19 -6.99 0.45
N LEU A 33 -5.60 -6.25 1.47
CA LEU A 33 -4.79 -5.18 2.06
C LEU A 33 -3.64 -5.77 2.90
N ILE A 34 -2.42 -5.37 2.58
CA ILE A 34 -1.18 -5.72 3.27
C ILE A 34 -0.65 -4.46 3.95
N ASN A 35 -0.99 -4.31 5.23
CA ASN A 35 -0.58 -3.17 6.05
C ASN A 35 -0.21 -3.64 7.47
N SER A 36 1.07 -3.54 7.83
CA SER A 36 1.53 -3.93 9.16
C SER A 36 1.14 -2.93 10.25
N ASP A 37 0.83 -1.69 9.90
CA ASP A 37 0.40 -0.66 10.84
C ASP A 37 -1.02 -0.94 11.34
N ASP A 38 -1.91 -1.46 10.49
CA ASP A 38 -3.26 -1.86 10.88
C ASP A 38 -3.24 -3.07 11.82
N VAL A 39 -2.33 -4.03 11.56
CA VAL A 39 -2.13 -5.18 12.44
C VAL A 39 -1.56 -4.73 13.78
N LEU A 40 -0.58 -3.82 13.77
CA LEU A 40 -0.03 -3.24 15.00
C LEU A 40 -1.10 -2.51 15.81
N THR A 41 -1.91 -1.67 15.18
CA THR A 41 -3.00 -0.94 15.86
C THR A 41 -3.96 -1.90 16.56
N ARG A 42 -4.33 -3.02 15.92
CA ARG A 42 -5.17 -4.05 16.55
C ARG A 42 -4.49 -4.71 17.75
N TYR A 43 -3.17 -4.97 17.68
CA TYR A 43 -2.44 -5.54 18.79
C TYR A 43 -2.31 -4.55 19.96
N LEU A 44 -2.01 -3.27 19.69
CA LEU A 44 -1.96 -2.23 20.72
C LEU A 44 -3.30 -2.12 21.45
N ASN A 45 -4.41 -2.07 20.72
CA ASN A 45 -5.74 -2.01 21.31
C ASN A 45 -6.07 -3.26 22.17
N LYS A 46 -5.68 -4.45 21.70
CA LYS A 46 -5.90 -5.70 22.44
C LYS A 46 -5.12 -5.75 23.76
N GLU A 47 -3.92 -5.19 23.77
CA GLU A 47 -3.06 -5.12 24.97
C GLU A 47 -3.32 -3.86 25.83
N GLY A 48 -4.29 -3.02 25.46
CA GLY A 48 -4.61 -1.79 26.18
C GLY A 48 -3.54 -0.70 26.12
N LEU A 49 -2.62 -0.77 25.11
CA LEU A 49 -1.55 0.20 24.94
C LEU A 49 -2.01 1.44 24.18
N SER A 50 -1.38 2.57 24.49
CA SER A 50 -1.73 3.86 23.91
C SER A 50 -1.34 3.96 22.42
N LEU A 51 -2.26 4.42 21.59
CA LEU A 51 -1.98 4.76 20.19
C LEU A 51 -1.08 5.99 20.04
N LYS A 52 -0.90 6.80 21.09
CA LYS A 52 0.05 7.92 21.14
C LYS A 52 1.50 7.47 21.33
N MET A 53 1.71 6.18 21.59
CA MET A 53 3.05 5.55 21.67
C MET A 53 4.01 6.20 22.66
N PRO A 54 3.65 6.37 23.94
CA PRO A 54 4.52 6.95 24.95
C PRO A 54 5.79 6.08 25.15
N GLU A 55 6.88 6.73 25.57
CA GLU A 55 8.19 6.04 25.72
C GLU A 55 8.14 4.90 26.72
N LYS A 56 7.38 5.05 27.82
CA LYS A 56 7.19 3.99 28.83
C LYS A 56 6.64 2.67 28.30
N GLU A 57 5.97 2.69 27.13
CA GLU A 57 5.41 1.50 26.46
C GLU A 57 6.29 0.98 25.31
N LYS A 58 7.47 1.53 25.13
CA LYS A 58 8.32 1.27 23.95
C LYS A 58 8.67 -0.19 23.78
N GLU A 59 9.16 -0.87 24.84
CA GLU A 59 9.58 -2.26 24.77
C GLU A 59 8.43 -3.17 24.31
N LYS A 60 7.28 -3.10 24.97
CA LYS A 60 6.10 -3.90 24.61
C LYS A 60 5.57 -3.56 23.21
N ARG A 61 5.58 -2.28 22.87
CA ARG A 61 5.19 -1.82 21.53
C ARG A 61 6.10 -2.36 20.43
N ASP A 62 7.41 -2.42 20.67
CA ASP A 62 8.39 -2.90 19.69
C ASP A 62 8.28 -4.43 19.50
N GLU A 63 7.98 -5.19 20.55
CA GLU A 63 7.60 -6.60 20.49
C GLU A 63 6.35 -6.80 19.61
N LEU A 64 5.28 -6.04 19.87
CA LEU A 64 4.05 -6.12 19.09
C LEU A 64 4.24 -5.68 17.64
N ARG A 65 5.14 -4.74 17.38
CA ARG A 65 5.52 -4.31 16.04
C ARG A 65 6.19 -5.44 15.25
N LEU A 66 7.10 -6.17 15.89
CA LEU A 66 7.72 -7.35 15.27
C LEU A 66 6.66 -8.42 14.95
N LYS A 67 5.81 -8.73 15.91
CA LYS A 67 4.70 -9.68 15.73
C LYS A 67 3.76 -9.26 14.60
N ALA A 68 3.43 -7.96 14.50
CA ALA A 68 2.60 -7.42 13.44
C ALA A 68 3.25 -7.59 12.05
N LYS A 69 4.57 -7.37 11.93
CA LYS A 69 5.32 -7.60 10.69
C LYS A 69 5.29 -9.07 10.26
N ILE A 70 5.53 -9.99 11.19
CA ILE A 70 5.48 -11.45 10.94
C ILE A 70 4.08 -11.86 10.48
N THR A 71 3.05 -11.44 11.20
CA THR A 71 1.65 -11.74 10.84
C THR A 71 1.29 -11.20 9.45
N THR A 72 1.75 -9.99 9.12
CA THR A 72 1.50 -9.38 7.81
C THR A 72 2.21 -10.14 6.71
N GLN A 73 3.45 -10.58 6.94
CA GLN A 73 4.20 -11.39 5.98
C GLN A 73 3.53 -12.75 5.74
N ASN A 74 3.13 -13.46 6.79
CA ASN A 74 2.44 -14.74 6.66
C ASN A 74 1.12 -14.62 5.86
N ARG A 75 0.37 -13.53 6.05
CA ARG A 75 -0.82 -13.23 5.24
C ARG A 75 -0.46 -13.01 3.78
N LEU A 76 0.58 -12.23 3.51
CA LEU A 76 1.05 -11.99 2.15
C LEU A 76 1.41 -13.31 1.46
N ASP A 77 2.16 -14.18 2.13
CA ASP A 77 2.60 -15.47 1.60
C ASP A 77 1.40 -16.36 1.20
N LEU A 78 0.36 -16.41 2.05
CA LEU A 78 -0.88 -17.13 1.74
C LEU A 78 -1.61 -16.51 0.53
N TYR A 79 -1.67 -15.19 0.44
CA TYR A 79 -2.37 -14.51 -0.66
C TYR A 79 -1.64 -14.71 -2.01
N ILE A 80 -0.31 -14.66 -2.01
CA ILE A 80 0.45 -14.93 -3.25
C ILE A 80 0.43 -16.41 -3.64
N GLN A 81 0.31 -17.35 -2.72
CA GLN A 81 0.07 -18.77 -3.07
C GLN A 81 -1.21 -18.93 -3.89
N GLY A 82 -2.30 -18.25 -3.49
CA GLY A 82 -3.56 -18.22 -4.22
C GLY A 82 -3.60 -17.26 -5.41
N ARG A 83 -2.51 -16.55 -5.71
CA ARG A 83 -2.45 -15.49 -6.75
C ARG A 83 -3.50 -14.40 -6.57
N LEU A 84 -3.95 -14.15 -5.33
CA LEU A 84 -4.94 -13.13 -5.02
C LEU A 84 -4.40 -11.73 -5.28
N GLY A 85 -5.26 -10.81 -5.68
CA GLY A 85 -4.89 -9.40 -5.83
C GLY A 85 -4.57 -8.76 -4.48
N CYS A 86 -3.50 -7.96 -4.44
CA CYS A 86 -2.98 -7.35 -3.22
C CYS A 86 -2.83 -5.84 -3.33
N ILE A 87 -3.04 -5.16 -2.21
CA ILE A 87 -2.70 -3.74 -2.00
C ILE A 87 -1.58 -3.71 -0.97
N MET A 88 -0.37 -3.33 -1.41
CA MET A 88 0.80 -3.16 -0.56
C MET A 88 0.79 -1.75 0.01
N ASP A 89 0.18 -1.56 1.18
CA ASP A 89 0.07 -0.25 1.83
C ASP A 89 1.25 -0.03 2.80
N GLY A 90 2.16 0.81 2.36
CA GLY A 90 3.33 1.21 3.11
C GLY A 90 3.77 2.63 2.76
N THR A 91 4.76 3.17 3.48
CA THR A 91 5.29 4.50 3.18
C THR A 91 6.13 4.55 1.90
N ALA A 92 6.65 3.41 1.47
CA ALA A 92 7.61 3.28 0.36
C ALA A 92 8.91 4.11 0.54
N ARG A 93 9.30 4.38 1.79
CA ARG A 93 10.56 5.05 2.12
C ARG A 93 11.81 4.19 1.84
N ASP A 94 11.63 2.87 1.86
CA ASP A 94 12.68 1.88 1.61
C ASP A 94 12.51 1.34 0.17
N TYR A 95 13.32 1.88 -0.74
CA TYR A 95 13.33 1.46 -2.14
C TYR A 95 13.73 -0.02 -2.29
N GLY A 96 14.73 -0.48 -1.53
CA GLY A 96 15.22 -1.86 -1.59
C GLY A 96 14.11 -2.87 -1.31
N LYS A 97 13.35 -2.64 -0.24
CA LYS A 97 12.21 -3.48 0.13
C LYS A 97 11.14 -3.49 -0.98
N ILE A 98 10.76 -2.32 -1.50
CA ILE A 98 9.73 -2.23 -2.55
C ILE A 98 10.20 -2.89 -3.85
N SER A 99 11.46 -2.69 -4.24
CA SER A 99 12.00 -3.29 -5.46
C SER A 99 12.06 -4.82 -5.38
N THR A 100 12.45 -5.37 -4.24
CA THR A 100 12.46 -6.82 -4.00
C THR A 100 11.05 -7.40 -4.09
N GLN A 101 10.08 -6.78 -3.42
CA GLN A 101 8.69 -7.21 -3.48
C GLN A 101 8.12 -7.10 -4.91
N GLN A 102 8.35 -6.00 -5.60
CA GLN A 102 7.88 -5.79 -6.97
C GLN A 102 8.44 -6.85 -7.94
N ARG A 103 9.73 -7.18 -7.82
CA ARG A 103 10.37 -8.24 -8.62
C ARG A 103 9.76 -9.60 -8.35
N LEU A 104 9.52 -9.94 -7.07
CA LEU A 104 8.84 -11.19 -6.70
C LEU A 104 7.44 -11.27 -7.32
N PHE A 105 6.63 -10.23 -7.20
CA PHE A 105 5.31 -10.20 -7.82
C PHE A 105 5.37 -10.37 -9.34
N LYS A 106 6.31 -9.66 -10.01
CA LYS A 106 6.52 -9.82 -11.45
C LYS A 106 6.93 -11.23 -11.84
N PHE A 107 7.86 -11.84 -11.10
CA PHE A 107 8.30 -13.21 -11.31
C PHE A 107 7.12 -14.20 -11.22
N LEU A 108 6.19 -13.95 -10.31
CA LEU A 108 4.98 -14.76 -10.13
C LEU A 108 3.87 -14.47 -11.16
N GLY A 109 4.10 -13.58 -12.11
CA GLY A 109 3.17 -13.24 -13.19
C GLY A 109 2.19 -12.10 -12.89
N TYR A 110 2.37 -11.38 -11.78
CA TYR A 110 1.51 -10.25 -11.44
C TYR A 110 1.80 -9.02 -12.32
N GLN A 111 0.74 -8.28 -12.63
CA GLN A 111 0.87 -6.88 -12.99
C GLN A 111 1.09 -6.07 -11.72
N THR A 112 2.18 -5.31 -11.68
CA THR A 112 2.53 -4.44 -10.55
C THR A 112 2.26 -2.99 -10.91
N ILE A 113 1.49 -2.30 -10.11
CA ILE A 113 1.09 -0.91 -10.30
C ILE A 113 1.50 -0.09 -9.08
N MET A 114 2.10 1.08 -9.27
CA MET A 114 2.35 2.02 -8.18
C MET A 114 1.45 3.23 -8.28
N MET A 115 0.79 3.55 -7.17
CA MET A 115 0.08 4.80 -6.94
C MET A 115 0.88 5.61 -5.92
N PHE A 116 1.55 6.65 -6.40
CA PHE A 116 2.35 7.56 -5.59
C PHE A 116 1.46 8.71 -5.12
N ILE A 117 1.03 8.65 -3.85
CA ILE A 117 0.19 9.68 -3.24
C ILE A 117 1.08 10.81 -2.78
N ASN A 118 1.23 11.81 -3.63
CA ASN A 118 2.01 12.99 -3.38
C ASN A 118 1.23 13.98 -2.51
N THR A 119 1.92 14.65 -1.61
CA THR A 119 1.35 15.65 -0.70
C THR A 119 2.46 16.62 -0.33
N SER A 120 2.20 17.91 -0.25
CA SER A 120 3.16 18.88 0.27
C SER A 120 3.54 18.54 1.73
N LEU A 121 4.73 18.94 2.14
CA LEU A 121 5.20 18.64 3.49
C LEU A 121 4.30 19.28 4.55
N ASP A 122 3.87 20.53 4.32
CA ASP A 122 3.04 21.29 5.28
C ASP A 122 1.69 20.59 5.49
N VAL A 123 1.03 20.17 4.42
CA VAL A 123 -0.24 19.43 4.50
C VAL A 123 -0.04 18.06 5.16
N ALA A 124 1.09 17.39 4.92
CA ALA A 124 1.41 16.12 5.57
C ALA A 124 1.61 16.29 7.08
N LEU A 125 2.26 17.37 7.53
CA LEU A 125 2.44 17.72 8.94
C LEU A 125 1.10 18.03 9.60
N GLU A 126 0.31 18.92 9.03
CA GLU A 126 -1.02 19.29 9.54
C GLU A 126 -1.92 18.06 9.71
N ARG A 127 -1.98 17.20 8.69
CA ARG A 127 -2.80 15.97 8.75
C ARG A 127 -2.28 14.96 9.75
N ASN A 128 -0.94 14.89 9.96
CA ASN A 128 -0.35 14.01 10.96
C ASN A 128 -0.74 14.40 12.39
N GLU A 129 -0.79 15.71 12.69
CA GLU A 129 -1.21 16.21 14.00
C GLU A 129 -2.66 15.85 14.34
N LYS A 130 -3.55 15.93 13.35
CA LYS A 130 -4.99 15.63 13.51
C LYS A 130 -5.31 14.13 13.67
N ARG A 131 -4.31 13.23 13.53
CA ARG A 131 -4.53 11.77 13.63
C ARG A 131 -4.55 11.28 15.08
N ALA A 132 -5.40 10.30 15.36
CA ALA A 132 -5.40 9.59 16.66
C ALA A 132 -4.03 8.95 16.95
N ARG A 133 -3.34 8.46 15.91
CA ARG A 133 -1.96 7.97 15.96
C ARG A 133 -1.06 8.90 15.16
N SER A 134 -0.54 9.94 15.80
CA SER A 134 0.45 10.83 15.21
C SER A 134 1.86 10.29 15.43
N VAL A 135 2.79 10.70 14.57
CA VAL A 135 4.21 10.45 14.72
C VAL A 135 4.95 11.77 14.90
N PRO A 136 6.13 11.78 15.57
CA PRO A 136 6.92 13.01 15.74
C PRO A 136 7.21 13.69 14.39
N GLU A 137 7.22 15.02 14.40
CA GLU A 137 7.39 15.86 13.21
C GLU A 137 8.68 15.53 12.43
N ASN A 138 9.79 15.35 13.13
CA ASN A 138 11.07 14.96 12.54
C ASN A 138 10.98 13.63 11.78
N ILE A 139 10.15 12.69 12.24
CA ILE A 139 9.90 11.42 11.56
C ILE A 139 9.05 11.64 10.30
N VAL A 140 8.07 12.54 10.35
CA VAL A 140 7.27 12.90 9.15
C VAL A 140 8.18 13.50 8.08
N LYS A 141 9.00 14.51 8.44
CA LYS A 141 9.96 15.18 7.54
C LYS A 141 10.95 14.19 6.92
N THR A 142 11.56 13.35 7.76
CA THR A 142 12.52 12.33 7.30
C THR A 142 11.89 11.33 6.33
N ASN A 143 10.69 10.85 6.65
CA ASN A 143 9.99 9.89 5.80
C ASN A 143 9.53 10.55 4.50
N TRP A 144 9.02 11.78 4.55
CA TRP A 144 8.60 12.54 3.38
C TRP A 144 9.78 12.72 2.40
N ASN A 145 10.92 13.21 2.88
CA ASN A 145 12.13 13.38 2.07
C ASN A 145 12.59 12.07 1.41
N LYS A 146 12.61 10.96 2.16
CA LYS A 146 12.98 9.63 1.62
C LYS A 146 12.00 9.15 0.56
N VAL A 147 10.72 9.39 0.73
CA VAL A 147 9.70 8.99 -0.27
C VAL A 147 9.86 9.84 -1.52
N GLN A 148 10.03 11.16 -1.40
CA GLN A 148 10.23 12.04 -2.55
C GLN A 148 11.50 11.67 -3.33
N SER A 149 12.62 11.41 -2.65
CA SER A 149 13.88 11.00 -3.30
C SER A 149 13.80 9.67 -4.05
N ASN A 150 12.82 8.83 -3.74
CA ASN A 150 12.59 7.56 -4.40
C ASN A 150 11.68 7.66 -5.64
N MET A 151 11.01 8.79 -5.87
CA MET A 151 9.99 8.94 -6.92
C MET A 151 10.52 8.52 -8.30
N GLY A 152 11.65 9.07 -8.74
CA GLY A 152 12.24 8.73 -10.04
C GLY A 152 12.68 7.26 -10.14
N LYS A 153 13.19 6.69 -9.04
CA LYS A 153 13.55 5.27 -8.98
C LYS A 153 12.30 4.37 -9.12
N PHE A 154 11.18 4.75 -8.50
CA PHE A 154 9.92 4.02 -8.66
C PHE A 154 9.34 4.15 -10.05
N GLN A 155 9.42 5.33 -10.66
CA GLN A 155 9.00 5.52 -12.06
C GLN A 155 9.73 4.57 -13.01
N SER A 156 11.04 4.41 -12.84
CA SER A 156 11.85 3.46 -13.61
C SER A 156 11.47 2.01 -13.30
N LEU A 157 11.30 1.65 -12.02
CA LEU A 157 10.99 0.29 -11.56
C LEU A 157 9.62 -0.22 -12.06
N PHE A 158 8.58 0.61 -11.95
CA PHE A 158 7.21 0.25 -12.35
C PHE A 158 6.92 0.56 -13.82
N GLN A 159 7.78 1.32 -14.50
CA GLN A 159 7.60 1.88 -15.84
C GLN A 159 6.43 2.88 -15.90
N ALA A 160 6.50 3.85 -16.81
CA ALA A 160 5.54 4.96 -16.90
C ALA A 160 4.07 4.50 -17.00
N LYS A 161 3.81 3.38 -17.68
CA LYS A 161 2.44 2.85 -17.87
C LYS A 161 1.79 2.29 -16.59
N ASN A 162 2.58 1.99 -15.57
CA ASN A 162 2.13 1.41 -14.29
C ASN A 162 2.53 2.28 -13.08
N PHE A 163 2.99 3.51 -13.30
CA PHE A 163 3.36 4.46 -12.27
C PHE A 163 2.49 5.71 -12.38
N PHE A 164 1.71 5.97 -11.34
CA PHE A 164 0.75 7.08 -11.31
C PHE A 164 1.03 7.98 -10.12
N ILE A 165 1.28 9.26 -10.39
CA ILE A 165 1.39 10.30 -9.37
C ILE A 165 0.01 10.90 -9.15
N ILE A 166 -0.41 10.95 -7.90
CA ILE A 166 -1.69 11.49 -7.44
C ILE A 166 -1.40 12.59 -6.44
N ASP A 167 -1.67 13.82 -6.82
CA ASP A 167 -1.57 14.95 -5.91
C ASP A 167 -2.76 14.95 -4.95
N ASN A 168 -2.46 14.92 -3.66
CA ASN A 168 -3.42 14.96 -2.57
C ASN A 168 -3.07 16.08 -1.58
N SER A 169 -2.50 17.18 -2.06
CA SER A 169 -2.15 18.34 -1.24
C SER A 169 -3.35 19.21 -0.89
N ASN A 170 -4.47 19.09 -1.60
CA ASN A 170 -5.65 19.91 -1.38
C ASN A 170 -6.55 19.33 -0.28
N SER A 171 -7.20 20.24 0.45
CA SER A 171 -8.19 19.91 1.50
C SER A 171 -9.62 20.30 1.11
N GLU A 172 -9.79 21.04 -0.01
CA GLU A 172 -11.09 21.43 -0.53
C GLU A 172 -11.89 20.21 -1.00
N LYS A 173 -13.14 20.13 -0.60
CA LYS A 173 -14.01 18.95 -0.82
C LYS A 173 -14.15 18.59 -2.30
N GLU A 174 -14.23 19.57 -3.18
CA GLU A 174 -14.33 19.34 -4.63
C GLU A 174 -13.06 18.72 -5.20
N LEU A 175 -11.87 19.25 -4.84
CA LEU A 175 -10.58 18.75 -5.29
C LEU A 175 -10.27 17.37 -4.72
N VAL A 176 -10.69 17.09 -3.49
CA VAL A 176 -10.63 15.75 -2.89
C VAL A 176 -11.46 14.76 -3.72
N THR A 177 -12.66 15.14 -4.13
CA THR A 177 -13.53 14.31 -4.99
C THR A 177 -12.89 14.03 -6.35
N VAL A 178 -12.27 15.05 -6.98
CA VAL A 178 -11.52 14.89 -8.24
C VAL A 178 -10.36 13.89 -8.06
N THR A 179 -9.61 14.01 -6.98
CA THR A 179 -8.51 13.09 -6.65
C THR A 179 -9.00 11.65 -6.50
N LEU A 180 -10.11 11.43 -5.79
CA LEU A 180 -10.70 10.09 -5.64
C LEU A 180 -11.19 9.52 -6.96
N ASN A 181 -11.87 10.31 -7.77
CA ASN A 181 -12.35 9.89 -9.09
C ASN A 181 -11.18 9.49 -10.00
N ARG A 182 -10.07 10.23 -9.95
CA ARG A 182 -8.84 9.90 -10.66
C ARG A 182 -8.27 8.57 -10.18
N CYS A 183 -8.18 8.36 -8.86
CA CYS A 183 -7.73 7.09 -8.29
C CYS A 183 -8.62 5.92 -8.74
N ALA A 184 -9.92 6.06 -8.62
CA ALA A 184 -10.89 5.04 -9.03
C ALA A 184 -10.79 4.73 -10.54
N SER A 185 -10.58 5.75 -11.38
CA SER A 185 -10.37 5.58 -12.83
C SER A 185 -9.10 4.77 -13.13
N ILE A 186 -7.98 5.09 -12.47
CA ILE A 186 -6.71 4.35 -12.62
C ILE A 186 -6.90 2.90 -12.20
N VAL A 187 -7.52 2.65 -11.05
CA VAL A 187 -7.77 1.30 -10.54
C VAL A 187 -8.66 0.53 -11.51
N ARG A 188 -9.78 1.09 -11.95
CA ARG A 188 -10.70 0.47 -12.92
C ARG A 188 -9.99 0.13 -14.23
N LYS A 189 -9.22 1.08 -14.78
CA LYS A 189 -8.44 0.87 -16.01
C LYS A 189 -7.43 -0.27 -15.87
N THR A 190 -6.69 -0.31 -14.77
CA THR A 190 -5.65 -1.32 -14.56
C THR A 190 -6.22 -2.68 -14.18
N MET A 191 -7.34 -2.74 -13.46
CA MET A 191 -8.06 -3.99 -13.16
C MET A 191 -8.57 -4.68 -14.43
N ASN A 192 -9.06 -3.92 -15.39
CA ASN A 192 -9.61 -4.44 -16.65
C ASN A 192 -8.53 -4.81 -17.68
N GLN A 193 -7.25 -4.55 -17.42
CA GLN A 193 -6.17 -4.97 -18.31
C GLN A 193 -6.05 -6.49 -18.31
N PRO A 194 -5.83 -7.11 -19.48
CA PRO A 194 -5.71 -8.56 -19.58
C PRO A 194 -4.50 -9.06 -18.78
N HIS A 195 -4.60 -10.29 -18.28
CA HIS A 195 -3.50 -10.96 -17.62
C HIS A 195 -2.35 -11.24 -18.58
N GLY A 196 -1.11 -11.09 -18.08
CA GLY A 196 0.09 -11.47 -18.81
C GLY A 196 0.16 -12.99 -19.07
N PHE A 197 1.03 -13.41 -19.98
CA PHE A 197 1.18 -14.79 -20.41
C PHE A 197 1.34 -15.78 -19.23
N ALA A 198 2.24 -15.53 -18.30
CA ALA A 198 2.46 -16.41 -17.13
C ALA A 198 1.20 -16.59 -16.26
N ALA A 199 0.45 -15.51 -16.03
CA ALA A 199 -0.81 -15.56 -15.31
C ALA A 199 -1.87 -16.38 -16.06
N GLN A 200 -1.99 -16.21 -17.37
CA GLN A 200 -2.92 -16.98 -18.20
C GLN A 200 -2.59 -18.49 -18.17
N GLN A 201 -1.31 -18.88 -18.25
CA GLN A 201 -0.89 -20.28 -18.16
C GLN A 201 -1.23 -20.88 -16.79
N TRP A 202 -0.99 -20.14 -15.70
CA TRP A 202 -1.34 -20.58 -14.35
C TRP A 202 -2.87 -20.80 -14.22
N ILE A 203 -3.68 -19.85 -14.70
CA ILE A 203 -5.15 -19.94 -14.67
C ILE A 203 -5.62 -21.17 -15.43
N LYS A 204 -5.13 -21.39 -16.66
CA LYS A 204 -5.46 -22.57 -17.47
C LYS A 204 -5.14 -23.88 -16.75
N ARG A 205 -3.97 -23.93 -16.07
CA ARG A 205 -3.58 -25.11 -15.28
C ARG A 205 -4.54 -25.35 -14.12
N GLN A 206 -4.93 -24.31 -13.36
CA GLN A 206 -5.85 -24.45 -12.23
C GLN A 206 -7.25 -24.91 -12.68
N LEU A 207 -7.75 -24.40 -13.80
CA LEU A 207 -9.03 -24.84 -14.35
C LEU A 207 -9.04 -26.32 -14.73
N ARG A 208 -7.96 -26.82 -15.33
CA ARG A 208 -7.80 -28.26 -15.64
C ARG A 208 -7.77 -29.15 -14.40
N ILE A 209 -7.16 -28.69 -13.30
CA ILE A 209 -7.13 -29.46 -12.03
C ILE A 209 -8.53 -29.56 -11.41
N LYS A 210 -9.35 -28.51 -11.53
CA LYS A 210 -10.72 -28.52 -11.00
C LYS A 210 -11.70 -29.38 -11.79
N GLN A 211 -11.37 -29.72 -13.03
CA GLN A 211 -12.22 -30.57 -13.90
C GLN A 211 -11.94 -32.08 -13.78
N ARG A 212 -10.92 -32.41 -12.99
CA ARG A 212 -10.59 -33.80 -12.60
C ARG A 212 -11.15 -34.13 -11.23
#